data_b094820c226d1e7ee9b3e00435c5cf28
#
_entry.id   b094820c226d1e7ee9b3e00435c5cf28
#
_cell.length_a   1.000
_cell.length_b   1.000
_cell.length_c   1.000
_cell.angle_alpha   90.00
_cell.angle_beta   90.00
_cell.angle_gamma   90.00
#
_symmetry.space_group_name_H-M   'P 1'
#
loop_
_entity.id
_entity.type
_entity.pdbx_description
1 polymer ?
#
loop_
_entity_poly.entity_id
_entity_poly.type
_entity_poly.pdbx_seq_one_letter_code
_entity_poly.pdbx_strand_id
1 'polypeptide(L)'
;ILVILAIINQLISNDKIGTIIIFAIGFVSAMIRFAQDYSTYKFNQTLKSQLFSNATVVRNGKEKNIKTEKVVKGDIIHLNAGSIIPADVMIIENKDLFLNQSVFTGESVPVEKTNTYSDTNEIFSLSNVCLMGTSVISGNATAVVINTGFSTYLGSMGKQIDSKKEITNFERGMNNITKLLIRYMVVVSIAVFAIYAFIRKDILEAVLFALSVAVGITPTMLPMIVNVNLTKGTKTLAKKKTLVKNIQSIQNLGAIDILCTDK
;
A
#
# COMPACT_ATOMS: atom_id res chain seq x y z
N ILE A 1 23.92 2.45 -12.14
CA ILE A 1 24.85 1.49 -12.73
C ILE A 1 25.11 1.84 -14.20
N LEU A 2 24.12 1.92 -15.10
CA LEU A 2 24.32 2.23 -16.53
C LEU A 2 25.05 3.57 -16.76
N VAL A 3 24.74 4.61 -15.98
CA VAL A 3 25.42 5.92 -16.06
C VAL A 3 26.90 5.79 -15.66
N ILE A 4 27.20 5.02 -14.61
CA ILE A 4 28.58 4.79 -14.20
C ILE A 4 29.35 4.02 -15.29
N LEU A 5 28.73 2.99 -15.87
CA LEU A 5 29.30 2.26 -16.99
C LEU A 5 29.56 3.14 -18.22
N ALA A 6 28.63 4.03 -18.55
CA ALA A 6 28.80 4.98 -19.65
C ALA A 6 30.00 5.92 -19.41
N ILE A 7 30.16 6.42 -18.17
CA ILE A 7 31.30 7.25 -17.77
C ILE A 7 32.61 6.47 -17.87
N ILE A 8 32.63 5.24 -17.35
CA ILE A 8 33.81 4.37 -17.40
C ILE A 8 34.18 4.05 -18.84
N ASN A 9 33.22 3.72 -19.70
CA ASN A 9 33.44 3.43 -21.11
C ASN A 9 34.04 4.68 -21.82
N GLN A 10 33.55 5.89 -21.55
CA GLN A 10 34.07 7.12 -22.11
C GLN A 10 35.53 7.38 -21.67
N LEU A 11 35.85 7.10 -20.39
CA LEU A 11 37.19 7.35 -19.83
C LEU A 11 38.25 6.39 -20.37
N ILE A 12 37.86 5.13 -20.61
CA ILE A 12 38.78 4.05 -20.97
C ILE A 12 38.89 3.86 -22.48
N SER A 13 37.75 3.75 -23.17
CA SER A 13 37.71 3.42 -24.60
C SER A 13 37.64 4.62 -25.52
N ASN A 14 37.39 5.83 -24.96
CA ASN A 14 37.16 7.06 -25.72
C ASN A 14 36.14 6.91 -26.88
N ASP A 15 35.27 5.88 -26.75
CA ASP A 15 34.20 5.59 -27.72
C ASP A 15 32.95 6.42 -27.43
N LYS A 16 32.85 7.53 -28.13
CA LYS A 16 31.73 8.49 -28.01
C LYS A 16 30.39 7.84 -28.43
N ILE A 17 30.42 7.03 -29.47
CA ILE A 17 29.19 6.43 -30.02
C ILE A 17 28.60 5.38 -29.05
N GLY A 18 29.43 4.48 -28.57
CA GLY A 18 29.02 3.48 -27.58
C GLY A 18 28.52 4.10 -26.28
N THR A 19 29.18 5.15 -25.80
CA THR A 19 28.75 5.92 -24.62
C THR A 19 27.38 6.57 -24.82
N ILE A 20 27.12 7.20 -25.97
CA ILE A 20 25.81 7.80 -26.28
C ILE A 20 24.71 6.74 -26.34
N ILE A 21 24.99 5.58 -26.93
CA ILE A 21 24.02 4.49 -27.02
C ILE A 21 23.66 3.95 -25.62
N ILE A 22 24.65 3.71 -24.75
CA ILE A 22 24.42 3.24 -23.37
C ILE A 22 23.58 4.27 -22.59
N PHE A 23 23.90 5.56 -22.76
CA PHE A 23 23.16 6.63 -22.10
C PHE A 23 21.70 6.72 -22.61
N ALA A 24 21.51 6.62 -23.92
CA ALA A 24 20.17 6.62 -24.53
C ALA A 24 19.31 5.43 -24.04
N ILE A 25 19.88 4.23 -24.02
CA ILE A 25 19.18 3.04 -23.51
C ILE A 25 18.83 3.20 -22.02
N GLY A 26 19.76 3.71 -21.22
CA GLY A 26 19.54 4.00 -19.80
C GLY A 26 18.43 5.04 -19.59
N PHE A 27 18.44 6.11 -20.37
CA PHE A 27 17.43 7.16 -20.29
C PHE A 27 16.03 6.66 -20.69
N VAL A 28 15.92 5.94 -21.81
CA VAL A 28 14.65 5.36 -22.27
C VAL A 28 14.12 4.37 -21.24
N SER A 29 14.98 3.50 -20.70
CA SER A 29 14.58 2.54 -19.65
C SER A 29 14.10 3.24 -18.38
N ALA A 30 14.77 4.31 -17.96
CA ALA A 30 14.36 5.11 -16.80
C ALA A 30 13.02 5.83 -17.03
N MET A 31 12.81 6.36 -18.24
CA MET A 31 11.57 7.04 -18.62
C MET A 31 10.37 6.08 -18.64
N ILE A 32 10.56 4.89 -19.21
CA ILE A 32 9.53 3.84 -19.21
C ILE A 32 9.18 3.45 -17.77
N ARG A 33 10.19 3.23 -16.93
CA ARG A 33 9.99 2.86 -15.52
C ARG A 33 9.26 3.97 -14.75
N PHE A 34 9.67 5.21 -14.93
CA PHE A 34 9.00 6.36 -14.30
C PHE A 34 7.53 6.47 -14.73
N ALA A 35 7.22 6.34 -16.02
CA ALA A 35 5.85 6.40 -16.52
C ALA A 35 4.96 5.30 -15.92
N GLN A 36 5.51 4.12 -15.71
CA GLN A 36 4.79 2.98 -15.12
C GLN A 36 4.59 3.15 -13.61
N ASP A 37 5.63 3.55 -12.88
CA ASP A 37 5.54 3.82 -11.45
C ASP A 37 4.55 4.96 -11.18
N TYR A 38 4.56 6.01 -12.00
CA TYR A 38 3.62 7.12 -11.91
C TYR A 38 2.17 6.69 -12.19
N SER A 39 1.96 5.85 -13.21
CA SER A 39 0.63 5.31 -13.52
C SER A 39 0.08 4.46 -12.37
N THR A 40 0.92 3.59 -11.79
CA THR A 40 0.57 2.75 -10.63
C THR A 40 0.29 3.60 -9.39
N TYR A 41 1.11 4.61 -9.13
CA TYR A 41 0.90 5.55 -8.02
C TYR A 41 -0.43 6.29 -8.14
N LYS A 42 -0.73 6.86 -9.32
CA LYS A 42 -1.99 7.57 -9.57
C LYS A 42 -3.21 6.66 -9.40
N PHE A 43 -3.12 5.42 -9.90
CA PHE A 43 -4.19 4.44 -9.73
C PHE A 43 -4.43 4.07 -8.26
N ASN A 44 -3.35 3.85 -7.49
CA ASN A 44 -3.43 3.56 -6.06
C ASN A 44 -4.04 4.73 -5.27
N GLN A 45 -3.71 5.97 -5.62
CA GLN A 45 -4.33 7.15 -5.01
C GLN A 45 -5.83 7.24 -5.30
N THR A 46 -6.25 6.93 -6.52
CA THR A 46 -7.68 6.93 -6.89
C THR A 46 -8.43 5.85 -6.11
N LEU A 47 -7.87 4.64 -5.96
CA LEU A 47 -8.48 3.59 -5.14
C LEU A 47 -8.59 4.02 -3.67
N LYS A 48 -7.53 4.57 -3.10
CA LYS A 48 -7.56 5.07 -1.72
C LYS A 48 -8.63 6.14 -1.53
N SER A 49 -8.75 7.09 -2.46
CA SER A 49 -9.76 8.16 -2.35
C SER A 49 -11.21 7.67 -2.37
N GLN A 50 -11.47 6.49 -2.95
CA GLN A 50 -12.80 5.86 -2.94
C GLN A 50 -13.09 5.09 -1.64
N LEU A 51 -12.05 4.77 -0.85
CA LEU A 51 -12.18 4.06 0.42
C LEU A 51 -12.41 4.99 1.61
N PHE A 52 -12.07 6.28 1.47
CA PHE A 52 -12.21 7.24 2.57
C PHE A 52 -13.60 7.85 2.58
N SER A 53 -14.29 7.65 3.69
CA SER A 53 -15.52 8.38 4.00
C SER A 53 -15.22 9.84 4.32
N ASN A 54 -16.19 10.71 4.12
CA ASN A 54 -16.13 12.09 4.58
C ASN A 54 -16.73 12.17 5.99
N ALA A 55 -16.26 13.14 6.76
CA ALA A 55 -16.81 13.47 8.07
C ALA A 55 -17.28 14.93 8.09
N THR A 56 -18.44 15.15 8.67
CA THR A 56 -18.97 16.51 8.89
C THR A 56 -18.44 17.04 10.21
N VAL A 57 -17.57 18.05 10.15
CA VAL A 57 -16.96 18.69 11.32
C VAL A 57 -17.43 20.12 11.46
N VAL A 58 -17.51 20.60 12.70
CA VAL A 58 -17.80 21.99 13.02
C VAL A 58 -16.51 22.71 13.42
N ARG A 59 -16.07 23.66 12.60
CA ARG A 59 -14.90 24.50 12.87
C ARG A 59 -15.25 25.97 12.70
N ASN A 60 -14.94 26.78 13.69
CA ASN A 60 -15.28 28.22 13.72
C ASN A 60 -16.78 28.47 13.55
N GLY A 61 -17.64 27.64 14.17
CA GLY A 61 -19.10 27.77 14.12
C GLY A 61 -19.71 27.41 12.77
N LYS A 62 -18.94 26.84 11.82
CA LYS A 62 -19.42 26.42 10.49
C LYS A 62 -19.21 24.95 10.27
N GLU A 63 -20.22 24.27 9.75
CA GLU A 63 -20.10 22.89 9.29
C GLU A 63 -19.24 22.82 8.03
N LYS A 64 -18.34 21.83 8.01
CA LYS A 64 -17.49 21.53 6.86
C LYS A 64 -17.43 20.02 6.66
N ASN A 65 -17.61 19.59 5.42
CA ASN A 65 -17.41 18.21 5.04
C ASN A 65 -15.94 18.01 4.65
N ILE A 66 -15.21 17.23 5.44
CA ILE A 66 -13.78 16.98 5.22
C ILE A 66 -13.50 15.48 5.10
N LYS A 67 -12.39 15.12 4.45
CA LYS A 67 -11.93 13.74 4.43
C LYS A 67 -11.60 13.29 5.85
N THR A 68 -11.93 12.05 6.20
CA THR A 68 -11.64 11.44 7.51
C THR A 68 -10.17 11.59 7.93
N GLU A 69 -9.23 11.55 6.96
CA GLU A 69 -7.78 11.76 7.21
C GLU A 69 -7.43 13.13 7.79
N LYS A 70 -8.31 14.13 7.64
CA LYS A 70 -8.11 15.51 8.11
C LYS A 70 -8.80 15.81 9.44
N VAL A 71 -9.44 14.81 10.04
CA VAL A 71 -10.03 14.89 11.37
C VAL A 71 -8.91 14.89 12.40
N VAL A 72 -8.97 15.82 13.34
CA VAL A 72 -7.97 15.97 14.42
C VAL A 72 -8.64 15.90 15.78
N LYS A 73 -7.85 15.59 16.81
CA LYS A 73 -8.29 15.60 18.19
C LYS A 73 -8.82 16.99 18.58
N GLY A 74 -10.00 17.02 19.21
CA GLY A 74 -10.70 18.24 19.58
C GLY A 74 -11.68 18.77 18.53
N ASP A 75 -11.75 18.19 17.34
CA ASP A 75 -12.81 18.51 16.38
C ASP A 75 -14.17 18.12 16.95
N ILE A 76 -15.18 18.95 16.70
CA ILE A 76 -16.60 18.61 16.92
C ILE A 76 -17.13 18.03 15.63
N ILE A 77 -17.76 16.86 15.69
CA ILE A 77 -18.34 16.19 14.52
C ILE A 77 -19.82 15.95 14.71
N HIS A 78 -20.55 16.01 13.59
CA HIS A 78 -21.94 15.59 13.52
C HIS A 78 -22.02 14.17 12.95
N LEU A 79 -22.73 13.32 13.67
CA LEU A 79 -23.00 11.94 13.32
C LEU A 79 -24.46 11.78 12.96
N ASN A 80 -24.73 11.23 11.79
CA ASN A 80 -26.09 10.96 11.31
C ASN A 80 -26.23 9.50 10.92
N ALA A 81 -27.44 9.00 10.82
CA ALA A 81 -27.72 7.65 10.34
C ALA A 81 -26.99 7.35 9.02
N GLY A 82 -26.32 6.21 8.94
CA GLY A 82 -25.45 5.80 7.83
C GLY A 82 -24.02 6.33 7.91
N SER A 83 -23.66 7.20 8.85
CA SER A 83 -22.28 7.67 9.05
C SER A 83 -21.40 6.56 9.63
N ILE A 84 -20.17 6.48 9.15
CA ILE A 84 -19.11 5.70 9.80
C ILE A 84 -18.35 6.63 10.72
N ILE A 85 -18.10 6.21 11.95
CA ILE A 85 -17.37 6.98 12.96
C ILE A 85 -15.90 7.14 12.52
N PRO A 86 -15.42 8.38 12.27
CA PRO A 86 -14.12 8.61 11.64
C PRO A 86 -12.93 8.53 12.59
N ALA A 87 -13.19 8.60 13.90
CA ALA A 87 -12.19 8.64 14.97
C ALA A 87 -12.85 8.18 16.28
N ASP A 88 -12.10 7.93 17.35
CA ASP A 88 -12.76 7.71 18.65
C ASP A 88 -13.30 9.04 19.17
N VAL A 89 -14.58 9.05 19.52
CA VAL A 89 -15.30 10.27 19.89
C VAL A 89 -16.10 10.09 21.17
N MET A 90 -16.27 11.20 21.87
CA MET A 90 -17.13 11.27 23.05
C MET A 90 -18.38 12.10 22.71
N ILE A 91 -19.53 11.56 23.04
CA ILE A 91 -20.83 12.19 22.76
C ILE A 91 -21.02 13.42 23.67
N ILE A 92 -21.40 14.54 23.08
CA ILE A 92 -21.80 15.78 23.77
C ILE A 92 -23.32 15.81 23.86
N GLU A 93 -23.97 15.59 22.73
CA GLU A 93 -25.43 15.58 22.59
C GLU A 93 -25.83 14.44 21.65
N ASN A 94 -26.96 13.80 21.93
CA ASN A 94 -27.50 12.75 21.08
C ASN A 94 -29.01 12.73 21.08
N LYS A 95 -29.57 12.16 20.02
CA LYS A 95 -31.00 11.82 19.91
C LYS A 95 -31.14 10.45 19.28
N ASP A 96 -31.65 9.50 20.06
CA ASP A 96 -31.95 8.11 19.63
C ASP A 96 -30.79 7.45 18.86
N LEU A 97 -29.56 7.62 19.38
CA LEU A 97 -28.33 7.16 18.72
C LEU A 97 -28.14 5.66 18.94
N PHE A 98 -28.19 4.87 17.86
CA PHE A 98 -27.85 3.47 17.86
C PHE A 98 -26.68 3.18 16.92
N LEU A 99 -25.69 2.44 17.43
CA LEU A 99 -24.49 2.07 16.68
C LEU A 99 -24.44 0.56 16.42
N ASN A 100 -23.90 0.19 15.28
CA ASN A 100 -23.43 -1.15 15.00
C ASN A 100 -21.95 -1.25 15.38
N GLN A 101 -21.65 -2.09 16.36
CA GLN A 101 -20.29 -2.36 16.86
C GLN A 101 -19.76 -3.73 16.39
N SER A 102 -20.39 -4.38 15.42
CA SER A 102 -20.02 -5.72 14.93
C SER A 102 -18.57 -5.85 14.46
N VAL A 103 -17.95 -4.73 14.05
CA VAL A 103 -16.51 -4.70 13.70
C VAL A 103 -15.61 -5.16 14.84
N PHE A 104 -16.05 -4.96 16.10
CA PHE A 104 -15.29 -5.30 17.29
C PHE A 104 -15.85 -6.52 18.02
N THR A 105 -17.17 -6.59 18.13
CA THR A 105 -17.87 -7.61 18.95
C THR A 105 -18.29 -8.83 18.13
N GLY A 106 -18.37 -8.71 16.80
CA GLY A 106 -18.97 -9.71 15.91
C GLY A 106 -20.51 -9.74 15.97
N GLU A 107 -21.13 -8.99 16.89
CA GLU A 107 -22.58 -8.96 17.09
C GLU A 107 -23.21 -7.83 16.27
N SER A 108 -24.27 -8.15 15.51
CA SER A 108 -24.99 -7.19 14.67
C SER A 108 -26.11 -6.43 15.40
N VAL A 109 -26.33 -6.72 16.70
CA VAL A 109 -27.35 -6.05 17.49
C VAL A 109 -26.95 -4.59 17.72
N PRO A 110 -27.82 -3.61 17.37
CA PRO A 110 -27.53 -2.20 17.61
C PRO A 110 -27.41 -1.89 19.10
N VAL A 111 -26.40 -1.10 19.46
CA VAL A 111 -26.16 -0.66 20.83
C VAL A 111 -26.55 0.81 20.95
N GLU A 112 -27.39 1.12 21.93
CA GLU A 112 -27.75 2.49 22.25
C GLU A 112 -26.57 3.24 22.86
N LYS A 113 -26.34 4.46 22.42
CA LYS A 113 -25.30 5.36 22.92
C LYS A 113 -25.92 6.68 23.38
N THR A 114 -25.50 7.15 24.54
CA THR A 114 -26.02 8.36 25.18
C THR A 114 -24.87 9.26 25.63
N ASN A 115 -25.17 10.49 26.00
CA ASN A 115 -24.18 11.39 26.55
C ASN A 115 -23.90 11.17 28.06
N THR A 116 -24.56 10.19 28.69
CA THR A 116 -24.38 9.87 30.11
C THR A 116 -23.15 9.02 30.32
N TYR A 117 -22.40 9.31 31.37
CA TYR A 117 -21.26 8.49 31.80
C TYR A 117 -21.77 7.14 32.36
N SER A 118 -21.16 6.05 31.92
CA SER A 118 -21.36 4.72 32.49
C SER A 118 -20.11 4.27 33.23
N ASP A 119 -20.25 3.86 34.48
CA ASP A 119 -19.14 3.33 35.29
C ASP A 119 -18.91 1.86 34.94
N THR A 120 -18.14 1.64 33.86
CA THR A 120 -17.78 0.29 33.39
C THR A 120 -16.33 0.29 32.89
N ASN A 121 -15.65 -0.83 33.14
CA ASN A 121 -14.28 -1.04 32.65
C ASN A 121 -14.25 -1.58 31.20
N GLU A 122 -15.39 -1.95 30.64
CA GLU A 122 -15.48 -2.45 29.28
C GLU A 122 -15.69 -1.32 28.28
N ILE A 123 -14.73 -1.13 27.39
CA ILE A 123 -14.74 -0.01 26.43
C ILE A 123 -15.96 -0.04 25.49
N PHE A 124 -16.48 -1.22 25.16
CA PHE A 124 -17.65 -1.37 24.27
C PHE A 124 -18.96 -1.04 24.98
N SER A 125 -18.98 -1.19 26.30
CA SER A 125 -20.13 -0.92 27.16
C SER A 125 -20.23 0.54 27.61
N LEU A 126 -19.20 1.37 27.31
CA LEU A 126 -19.24 2.81 27.58
C LEU A 126 -20.35 3.46 26.75
N SER A 127 -21.35 4.06 27.41
CA SER A 127 -22.50 4.66 26.74
C SER A 127 -22.15 5.95 25.97
N ASN A 128 -21.17 6.70 26.46
CA ASN A 128 -20.82 8.01 25.90
C ASN A 128 -19.65 8.00 24.92
N VAL A 129 -19.06 6.83 24.61
CA VAL A 129 -17.93 6.70 23.69
C VAL A 129 -18.34 5.91 22.46
N CYS A 130 -17.99 6.48 21.29
CA CYS A 130 -18.14 5.79 20.00
C CYS A 130 -16.75 5.56 19.40
N LEU A 131 -16.47 4.32 19.03
CA LEU A 131 -15.16 3.93 18.51
C LEU A 131 -15.07 4.07 16.99
N MET A 132 -13.89 4.43 16.51
CA MET A 132 -13.58 4.50 15.08
C MET A 132 -13.96 3.20 14.37
N GLY A 133 -14.63 3.31 13.22
CA GLY A 133 -15.01 2.16 12.38
C GLY A 133 -16.38 1.58 12.67
N THR A 134 -17.04 1.97 13.75
CA THR A 134 -18.46 1.64 14.00
C THR A 134 -19.37 2.48 13.10
N SER A 135 -20.59 2.04 12.85
CA SER A 135 -21.55 2.75 12.00
C SER A 135 -22.81 3.15 12.76
N VAL A 136 -23.32 4.34 12.45
CA VAL A 136 -24.59 4.84 12.98
C VAL A 136 -25.74 4.15 12.24
N ILE A 137 -26.59 3.44 12.95
CA ILE A 137 -27.80 2.80 12.38
C ILE A 137 -28.97 3.77 12.36
N SER A 138 -29.20 4.42 13.49
CA SER A 138 -30.30 5.41 13.64
C SER A 138 -29.90 6.53 14.57
N GLY A 139 -30.67 7.61 14.55
CA GLY A 139 -30.45 8.80 15.36
C GLY A 139 -29.36 9.72 14.83
N ASN A 140 -29.04 10.70 15.66
CA ASN A 140 -27.95 11.65 15.40
C ASN A 140 -27.23 12.01 16.70
N ALA A 141 -26.01 12.52 16.55
CA ALA A 141 -25.23 13.01 17.69
C ALA A 141 -24.24 14.10 17.28
N THR A 142 -23.94 14.96 18.26
CA THR A 142 -22.78 15.85 18.23
C THR A 142 -21.74 15.26 19.19
N ALA A 143 -20.52 15.07 18.71
CA ALA A 143 -19.47 14.43 19.47
C ALA A 143 -18.14 15.15 19.30
N VAL A 144 -17.26 15.06 20.31
CA VAL A 144 -15.90 15.56 20.25
C VAL A 144 -14.90 14.44 19.98
N VAL A 145 -13.96 14.67 19.10
CA VAL A 145 -12.89 13.72 18.77
C VAL A 145 -11.88 13.66 19.91
N ILE A 146 -11.72 12.46 20.49
CA ILE A 146 -10.78 12.20 21.59
C ILE A 146 -9.47 11.59 21.12
N ASN A 147 -9.52 10.66 20.14
CA ASN A 147 -8.33 10.04 19.56
C ASN A 147 -8.47 9.89 18.06
N THR A 148 -7.33 9.95 17.32
CA THR A 148 -7.28 9.82 15.87
C THR A 148 -6.18 8.85 15.43
N GLY A 149 -6.30 8.27 14.24
CA GLY A 149 -5.27 7.44 13.60
C GLY A 149 -4.87 6.23 14.46
N PHE A 150 -3.56 6.04 14.65
CA PHE A 150 -3.02 4.92 15.45
C PHE A 150 -3.28 5.01 16.95
N SER A 151 -3.72 6.16 17.45
CA SER A 151 -4.10 6.33 18.85
C SER A 151 -5.54 5.89 19.14
N THR A 152 -6.34 5.63 18.12
CA THR A 152 -7.69 5.06 18.29
C THR A 152 -7.62 3.60 18.70
N TYR A 153 -8.72 3.09 19.25
CA TYR A 153 -8.81 1.67 19.61
C TYR A 153 -8.56 0.77 18.39
N LEU A 154 -9.21 1.03 17.26
CA LEU A 154 -9.00 0.31 16.01
C LEU A 154 -7.56 0.46 15.49
N GLY A 155 -7.00 1.65 15.57
CA GLY A 155 -5.63 1.93 15.13
C GLY A 155 -4.58 1.19 15.94
N SER A 156 -4.78 1.07 17.26
CA SER A 156 -3.89 0.32 18.15
C SER A 156 -3.87 -1.17 17.84
N MET A 157 -5.04 -1.76 17.52
CA MET A 157 -5.15 -3.13 17.05
C MET A 157 -4.45 -3.33 15.70
N GLY A 158 -4.65 -2.39 14.76
CA GLY A 158 -4.00 -2.41 13.45
C GLY A 158 -2.47 -2.40 13.53
N LYS A 159 -1.90 -1.64 14.47
CA LYS A 159 -0.46 -1.58 14.70
C LYS A 159 0.14 -2.92 15.16
N GLN A 160 -0.61 -3.69 15.94
CA GLN A 160 -0.19 -5.03 16.38
C GLN A 160 -0.21 -6.05 15.23
N ILE A 161 -1.16 -5.90 14.30
CA ILE A 161 -1.29 -6.78 13.12
C ILE A 161 -0.20 -6.48 12.09
N ASP A 162 0.12 -5.20 11.85
CA ASP A 162 1.10 -4.77 10.83
C ASP A 162 2.54 -5.19 11.20
N SER A 163 2.82 -5.44 12.48
CA SER A 163 4.11 -5.94 12.96
C SER A 163 4.42 -7.39 12.54
N LYS A 164 3.45 -8.15 12.06
CA LYS A 164 3.56 -9.56 11.62
C LYS A 164 3.15 -9.75 10.16
N LYS A 165 3.67 -8.93 9.25
CA LYS A 165 3.42 -9.14 7.83
C LYS A 165 4.10 -10.44 7.38
N GLU A 166 3.35 -11.53 7.32
CA GLU A 166 3.86 -12.81 6.81
C GLU A 166 4.10 -12.69 5.30
N ILE A 167 5.31 -13.13 4.90
CA ILE A 167 5.70 -13.22 3.50
C ILE A 167 4.82 -14.28 2.83
N THR A 168 4.06 -13.89 1.83
CA THR A 168 3.18 -14.81 1.10
C THR A 168 3.98 -15.88 0.33
N ASN A 169 3.34 -17.02 0.03
CA ASN A 169 3.97 -18.07 -0.79
C ASN A 169 4.39 -17.55 -2.17
N PHE A 170 3.63 -16.62 -2.72
CA PHE A 170 3.97 -15.95 -3.97
C PHE A 170 5.24 -15.09 -3.83
N GLU A 171 5.35 -14.27 -2.79
CA GLU A 171 6.56 -13.46 -2.53
C GLU A 171 7.79 -14.34 -2.32
N ARG A 172 7.64 -15.48 -1.62
CA ARG A 172 8.72 -16.49 -1.49
C ARG A 172 9.12 -17.05 -2.84
N GLY A 173 8.15 -17.41 -3.68
CA GLY A 173 8.40 -17.90 -5.05
C GLY A 173 9.13 -16.86 -5.90
N MET A 174 8.69 -15.62 -5.87
CA MET A 174 9.33 -14.49 -6.56
C MET A 174 10.78 -14.26 -6.09
N ASN A 175 11.00 -14.27 -4.78
CA ASN A 175 12.34 -14.13 -4.21
C ASN A 175 13.26 -15.28 -4.63
N ASN A 176 12.74 -16.51 -4.70
CA ASN A 176 13.52 -17.67 -5.14
C ASN A 176 13.89 -17.56 -6.62
N ILE A 177 12.95 -17.17 -7.48
CA ILE A 177 13.22 -16.91 -8.91
C ILE A 177 14.25 -15.80 -9.06
N THR A 178 14.11 -14.70 -8.33
CA THR A 178 15.08 -13.58 -8.36
C THR A 178 16.47 -14.03 -7.93
N LYS A 179 16.58 -14.81 -6.83
CA LYS A 179 17.85 -15.38 -6.40
C LYS A 179 18.47 -16.32 -7.43
N LEU A 180 17.65 -17.13 -8.11
CA LEU A 180 18.10 -18.02 -9.17
C LEU A 180 18.64 -17.22 -10.36
N LEU A 181 17.94 -16.19 -10.80
CA LEU A 181 18.37 -15.32 -11.88
C LEU A 181 19.66 -14.56 -11.55
N ILE A 182 19.79 -14.06 -10.31
CA ILE A 182 21.03 -13.41 -9.85
C ILE A 182 22.19 -14.41 -9.87
N ARG A 183 21.97 -15.64 -9.40
CA ARG A 183 22.98 -16.70 -9.43
C ARG A 183 23.41 -17.02 -10.87
N TYR A 184 22.46 -17.16 -11.78
CA TYR A 184 22.70 -17.36 -13.20
C TYR A 184 23.49 -16.19 -13.81
N MET A 185 23.10 -14.95 -13.53
CA MET A 185 23.80 -13.74 -13.96
C MET A 185 25.29 -13.76 -13.51
N VAL A 186 25.55 -14.08 -12.24
CA VAL A 186 26.94 -14.15 -11.72
C VAL A 186 27.75 -15.22 -12.44
N VAL A 187 27.20 -16.42 -12.63
CA VAL A 187 27.90 -17.51 -13.32
C VAL A 187 28.23 -17.14 -14.76
N VAL A 188 27.26 -16.59 -15.50
CA VAL A 188 27.46 -16.16 -16.90
C VAL A 188 28.47 -15.03 -16.99
N SER A 189 28.42 -14.06 -16.08
CA SER A 189 29.38 -12.93 -16.08
C SER A 189 30.81 -13.39 -15.79
N ILE A 190 30.99 -14.34 -14.87
CA ILE A 190 32.31 -14.93 -14.59
C ILE A 190 32.81 -15.74 -15.80
N ALA A 191 31.95 -16.53 -16.45
CA ALA A 191 32.29 -17.28 -17.64
C ALA A 191 32.72 -16.33 -18.81
N VAL A 192 31.94 -15.28 -19.05
CA VAL A 192 32.25 -14.27 -20.04
C VAL A 192 33.57 -13.56 -19.75
N PHE A 193 33.79 -13.18 -18.47
CA PHE A 193 35.06 -12.60 -18.03
C PHE A 193 36.22 -13.52 -18.35
N ALA A 194 36.16 -14.80 -17.96
CA ALA A 194 37.23 -15.76 -18.16
C ALA A 194 37.52 -15.96 -19.64
N ILE A 195 36.51 -16.15 -20.47
CA ILE A 195 36.66 -16.33 -21.92
C ILE A 195 37.31 -15.11 -22.56
N TYR A 196 36.78 -13.89 -22.24
CA TYR A 196 37.27 -12.67 -22.85
C TYR A 196 38.70 -12.34 -22.41
N ALA A 197 39.02 -12.52 -21.11
CA ALA A 197 40.37 -12.33 -20.58
C ALA A 197 41.40 -13.28 -21.23
N PHE A 198 40.98 -14.53 -21.49
CA PHE A 198 41.86 -15.53 -22.13
C PHE A 198 42.13 -15.19 -23.62
N ILE A 199 41.10 -14.72 -24.36
CA ILE A 199 41.19 -14.43 -25.80
C ILE A 199 41.92 -13.10 -26.05
N ARG A 200 41.56 -12.03 -25.33
CA ARG A 200 42.05 -10.66 -25.58
C ARG A 200 43.31 -10.31 -24.76
N LYS A 201 43.57 -11.05 -23.69
CA LYS A 201 44.69 -10.77 -22.77
C LYS A 201 44.68 -9.39 -22.13
N ASP A 202 43.54 -8.70 -22.23
CA ASP A 202 43.29 -7.41 -21.57
C ASP A 202 42.25 -7.60 -20.47
N ILE A 203 42.74 -7.57 -19.23
CA ILE A 203 41.93 -7.81 -18.03
C ILE A 203 40.92 -6.68 -17.85
N LEU A 204 41.27 -5.45 -18.17
CA LEU A 204 40.41 -4.28 -17.97
C LEU A 204 39.19 -4.30 -18.92
N GLU A 205 39.45 -4.57 -20.20
CA GLU A 205 38.37 -4.76 -21.18
C GLU A 205 37.47 -5.92 -20.81
N ALA A 206 38.04 -7.04 -20.35
CA ALA A 206 37.30 -8.24 -19.92
C ALA A 206 36.35 -7.93 -18.76
N VAL A 207 36.82 -7.16 -17.76
CA VAL A 207 35.95 -6.74 -16.62
C VAL A 207 34.82 -5.85 -17.09
N LEU A 208 35.10 -4.85 -17.94
CA LEU A 208 34.06 -3.95 -18.44
C LEU A 208 33.01 -4.66 -19.27
N PHE A 209 33.45 -5.61 -20.13
CA PHE A 209 32.54 -6.41 -20.93
C PHE A 209 31.68 -7.33 -20.05
N ALA A 210 32.24 -8.02 -19.08
CA ALA A 210 31.52 -8.87 -18.14
C ALA A 210 30.51 -8.07 -17.30
N LEU A 211 30.87 -6.86 -16.85
CA LEU A 211 29.96 -5.96 -16.15
C LEU A 211 28.79 -5.51 -17.05
N SER A 212 29.05 -5.22 -18.31
CA SER A 212 28.01 -4.84 -19.27
C SER A 212 27.02 -5.97 -19.50
N VAL A 213 27.52 -7.21 -19.61
CA VAL A 213 26.69 -8.43 -19.72
C VAL A 213 25.88 -8.65 -18.43
N ALA A 214 26.50 -8.50 -17.26
CA ALA A 214 25.81 -8.62 -15.97
C ALA A 214 24.62 -7.65 -15.86
N VAL A 215 24.81 -6.39 -16.25
CA VAL A 215 23.76 -5.38 -16.25
C VAL A 215 22.64 -5.74 -17.23
N GLY A 216 22.97 -6.22 -18.43
CA GLY A 216 22.00 -6.64 -19.44
C GLY A 216 21.13 -7.82 -19.01
N ILE A 217 21.68 -8.76 -18.25
CA ILE A 217 20.97 -9.96 -17.76
C ILE A 217 20.21 -9.66 -16.46
N THR A 218 20.46 -8.53 -15.77
CA THR A 218 19.81 -8.24 -14.48
C THR A 218 18.29 -8.22 -14.62
N PRO A 219 17.53 -9.02 -13.85
CA PRO A 219 16.08 -9.16 -13.99
C PRO A 219 15.33 -8.00 -13.32
N THR A 220 15.51 -6.78 -13.82
CA THR A 220 14.87 -5.58 -13.26
C THR A 220 13.38 -5.48 -13.55
N MET A 221 12.91 -6.16 -14.60
CA MET A 221 11.53 -6.09 -15.10
C MET A 221 10.57 -7.03 -14.38
N LEU A 222 11.03 -8.06 -13.69
CA LEU A 222 10.17 -9.10 -13.13
C LEU A 222 9.18 -8.59 -12.07
N PRO A 223 9.58 -7.82 -11.03
CA PRO A 223 8.63 -7.26 -10.06
C PRO A 223 7.61 -6.33 -10.70
N MET A 224 8.01 -5.65 -11.75
CA MET A 224 7.20 -4.71 -12.49
C MET A 224 6.13 -5.39 -13.33
N ILE A 225 6.46 -6.46 -14.06
CA ILE A 225 5.49 -7.25 -14.82
C ILE A 225 4.39 -7.77 -13.88
N VAL A 226 4.76 -8.24 -12.69
CA VAL A 226 3.83 -8.68 -11.66
C VAL A 226 2.91 -7.54 -11.23
N ASN A 227 3.45 -6.38 -10.86
CA ASN A 227 2.65 -5.23 -10.43
C ASN A 227 1.69 -4.73 -11.53
N VAL A 228 2.13 -4.71 -12.78
CA VAL A 228 1.28 -4.33 -13.92
C VAL A 228 0.12 -5.32 -14.09
N ASN A 229 0.39 -6.63 -14.01
CA ASN A 229 -0.65 -7.66 -14.12
C ASN A 229 -1.65 -7.59 -12.96
N LEU A 230 -1.19 -7.38 -11.74
CA LEU A 230 -2.07 -7.19 -10.57
C LEU A 230 -2.93 -5.93 -10.70
N THR A 231 -2.35 -4.84 -11.18
CA THR A 231 -3.09 -3.59 -11.43
C THR A 231 -4.16 -3.81 -12.50
N LYS A 232 -3.85 -4.58 -13.56
CA LYS A 232 -4.82 -4.94 -14.60
C LYS A 232 -5.95 -5.82 -14.03
N GLY A 233 -5.60 -6.81 -13.19
CA GLY A 233 -6.57 -7.63 -12.45
C GLY A 233 -7.49 -6.80 -11.57
N THR A 234 -6.94 -5.88 -10.78
CA THR A 234 -7.70 -4.95 -9.94
C THR A 234 -8.68 -4.10 -10.76
N LYS A 235 -8.24 -3.58 -11.91
CA LYS A 235 -9.10 -2.84 -12.83
C LYS A 235 -10.28 -3.67 -13.34
N THR A 236 -10.05 -4.93 -13.62
CA THR A 236 -11.08 -5.86 -14.09
C THR A 236 -12.10 -6.15 -12.98
N LEU A 237 -11.65 -6.35 -11.74
CA LEU A 237 -12.51 -6.53 -10.58
C LEU A 237 -13.32 -5.25 -10.25
N ALA A 238 -12.69 -4.08 -10.36
CA ALA A 238 -13.38 -2.80 -10.18
C ALA A 238 -14.52 -2.57 -11.18
N LYS A 239 -14.35 -3.00 -12.45
CA LYS A 239 -15.42 -2.99 -13.45
C LYS A 239 -16.59 -3.90 -13.06
N LYS A 240 -16.33 -4.96 -12.31
CA LYS A 240 -17.34 -5.86 -11.74
C LYS A 240 -17.88 -5.38 -10.38
N LYS A 241 -17.70 -4.09 -10.05
CA LYS A 241 -18.13 -3.47 -8.79
C LYS A 241 -17.48 -4.07 -7.53
N THR A 242 -16.34 -4.75 -7.68
CA THR A 242 -15.57 -5.30 -6.56
C THR A 242 -14.41 -4.36 -6.23
N LEU A 243 -14.39 -3.82 -5.00
CA LEU A 243 -13.33 -2.94 -4.54
C LEU A 243 -12.22 -3.74 -3.87
N VAL A 244 -11.03 -3.68 -4.43
CA VAL A 244 -9.84 -4.34 -3.88
C VAL A 244 -9.10 -3.38 -2.96
N LYS A 245 -9.10 -3.65 -1.65
CA LYS A 245 -8.39 -2.84 -0.65
C LYS A 245 -6.87 -2.99 -0.74
N ASN A 246 -6.39 -4.18 -1.05
CA ASN A 246 -4.96 -4.48 -1.19
C ASN A 246 -4.70 -5.24 -2.49
N ILE A 247 -3.94 -4.62 -3.39
CA ILE A 247 -3.63 -5.18 -4.71
C ILE A 247 -2.82 -6.48 -4.60
N GLN A 248 -1.93 -6.57 -3.61
CA GLN A 248 -1.12 -7.78 -3.39
C GLN A 248 -1.97 -8.99 -2.97
N SER A 249 -3.11 -8.76 -2.32
CA SER A 249 -4.02 -9.83 -1.89
C SER A 249 -4.73 -10.54 -3.05
N ILE A 250 -4.77 -9.95 -4.25
CA ILE A 250 -5.36 -10.60 -5.44
C ILE A 250 -4.64 -11.92 -5.77
N GLN A 251 -3.33 -11.96 -5.54
CA GLN A 251 -2.54 -13.18 -5.80
C GLN A 251 -2.96 -14.32 -4.88
N ASN A 252 -3.27 -14.00 -3.62
CA ASN A 252 -3.71 -14.98 -2.64
C ASN A 252 -5.08 -15.56 -3.02
N LEU A 253 -5.99 -14.74 -3.61
CA LEU A 253 -7.30 -15.21 -4.07
C LEU A 253 -7.20 -16.34 -5.11
N GLY A 254 -6.17 -16.33 -5.96
CA GLY A 254 -5.91 -17.40 -6.93
C GLY A 254 -5.33 -18.69 -6.34
N ALA A 255 -4.88 -18.66 -5.09
CA ALA A 255 -4.24 -19.77 -4.39
C ALA A 255 -5.06 -20.27 -3.18
N ILE A 256 -6.32 -19.85 -3.06
CA ILE A 256 -7.22 -20.26 -1.98
C ILE A 256 -7.80 -21.63 -2.29
N ASP A 257 -7.59 -22.60 -1.40
CA ASP A 257 -8.24 -23.92 -1.43
C ASP A 257 -9.51 -23.94 -0.58
N ILE A 258 -9.53 -23.14 0.50
CA ILE A 258 -10.64 -23.06 1.45
C ILE A 258 -10.98 -21.60 1.69
N LEU A 259 -12.22 -21.21 1.43
CA LEU A 259 -12.76 -19.88 1.69
C LEU A 259 -13.79 -19.96 2.82
N CYS A 260 -13.44 -19.40 3.99
CA CYS A 260 -14.38 -19.21 5.09
C CYS A 260 -14.96 -17.80 4.99
N THR A 261 -16.26 -17.69 4.81
CA THR A 261 -16.97 -16.40 4.78
C THR A 261 -17.94 -16.34 5.95
N ASP A 262 -18.00 -15.18 6.59
CA ASP A 262 -19.05 -14.84 7.53
C ASP A 262 -20.16 -14.04 6.82
N LYS A 263 -21.35 -13.98 7.44
CA LYS A 263 -22.54 -13.34 6.85
C LYS A 263 -22.41 -11.82 6.80
#